data_a5d8cb30f4bb3f3220bb90e31eecc489
#
_entry.id   a5d8cb30f4bb3f3220bb90e31eecc489
#
_cell.length_a   1.000
_cell.length_b   1.000
_cell.length_c   1.000
_cell.angle_alpha   90.00
_cell.angle_beta   90.00
_cell.angle_gamma   90.00
#
_symmetry.space_group_name_H-M   'P 1'
#
loop_
_entity.id
_entity.type
_entity.pdbx_description
1 polymer ?
#
loop_
_entity_poly.entity_id
_entity_poly.type
_entity_poly.pdbx_seq_one_letter_code
_entity_poly.pdbx_strand_id
1 'polypeptide(L)'
;NKAIKTCAWRNSPERFFMQEKINLDECLKDQLPLSYFSANRKRLSDQLDDPSLAIILSGRPPHRTSDETYPFSVNRNFYYLSGLDQEECVLLLIRRDGQSSEILYIQEQDPIFERWRGHRVSLEEAGAFTGITDIRLIGRLRDDLIEWLSWPNLSLWLDGSALDSQAMEMKQWLADISCDRPVKHQDLEPILTRLRMIKCKDELDQIKKAIHLTKDGVLAMLSCLKPGLMEYHLWAEFAYSLAKSGCLSPAFPSIVASGEHIFCLHYMTPYAQIQ
;
A
#
# COMPACT_ATOMS: atom_id res chain seq x y z
N ASN A 1 0.05 46.64 3.78
CA ASN A 1 -0.05 46.62 5.24
C ASN A 1 -1.28 45.83 5.70
N LYS A 2 -1.15 44.51 5.82
CA LYS A 2 -2.06 43.68 6.60
C LYS A 2 -1.21 42.86 7.57
N ALA A 3 -1.49 43.06 8.83
CA ALA A 3 -0.77 42.56 9.98
C ALA A 3 -0.68 41.02 9.96
N ILE A 4 0.52 40.51 10.15
CA ILE A 4 0.80 39.16 10.56
C ILE A 4 0.23 39.00 11.95
N LYS A 5 -0.87 38.26 12.09
CA LYS A 5 -1.37 37.85 13.40
C LYS A 5 -0.41 36.80 13.96
N THR A 6 0.39 37.22 14.94
CA THR A 6 1.16 36.35 15.80
C THR A 6 0.23 35.36 16.49
N CYS A 7 0.35 34.07 16.14
CA CYS A 7 -0.31 32.97 16.82
C CYS A 7 0.34 32.85 18.22
N ALA A 8 -0.34 33.33 19.24
CA ALA A 8 0.09 33.19 20.64
C ALA A 8 -0.08 31.70 21.04
N TRP A 9 1.02 31.00 21.20
CA TRP A 9 1.10 29.70 21.82
C TRP A 9 0.63 29.78 23.27
N ARG A 10 -0.61 29.46 23.56
CA ARG A 10 -1.08 29.25 24.93
C ARG A 10 -0.72 27.80 25.32
N ASN A 11 0.29 27.71 26.18
CA ASN A 11 0.70 26.49 26.86
C ASN A 11 -0.44 25.96 27.73
N SER A 12 -1.09 24.88 27.31
CA SER A 12 -1.78 23.95 28.19
C SER A 12 -1.32 22.55 27.84
N PRO A 13 -0.72 21.79 28.79
CA PRO A 13 -0.20 20.43 28.52
C PRO A 13 -1.27 19.43 28.06
N GLU A 14 -2.54 19.70 28.36
CA GLU A 14 -3.65 18.80 28.08
C GLU A 14 -4.13 18.79 26.62
N ARG A 15 -3.71 19.76 25.77
CA ARG A 15 -4.09 19.80 24.35
C ARG A 15 -3.16 19.00 23.41
N PHE A 16 -2.03 18.51 23.90
CA PHE A 16 -1.11 17.69 23.11
C PHE A 16 -1.55 16.24 22.95
N PHE A 17 -2.61 15.80 23.63
CA PHE A 17 -3.10 14.41 23.64
C PHE A 17 -4.45 14.21 22.98
N MET A 18 -5.02 15.20 22.31
CA MET A 18 -6.13 14.93 21.42
C MET A 18 -5.57 14.28 20.14
N GLN A 19 -5.64 12.96 20.06
CA GLN A 19 -5.69 12.25 18.78
C GLN A 19 -6.83 12.88 17.99
N GLU A 20 -6.50 13.70 16.97
CA GLU A 20 -7.50 14.08 15.98
C GLU A 20 -7.99 12.77 15.36
N LYS A 21 -9.23 12.40 15.66
CA LYS A 21 -9.88 11.28 14.97
C LYS A 21 -9.76 11.56 13.49
N ILE A 22 -9.21 10.61 12.75
CA ILE A 22 -9.19 10.70 11.29
C ILE A 22 -10.63 10.95 10.85
N ASN A 23 -10.83 11.97 10.04
CA ASN A 23 -12.11 12.18 9.39
C ASN A 23 -12.27 11.13 8.29
N LEU A 24 -12.87 9.99 8.65
CA LEU A 24 -13.11 8.86 7.74
C LEU A 24 -13.79 9.30 6.45
N ASP A 25 -14.76 10.21 6.52
CA ASP A 25 -15.48 10.71 5.33
C ASP A 25 -14.54 11.45 4.35
N GLU A 26 -13.53 12.12 4.86
CA GLU A 26 -12.54 12.83 4.05
C GLU A 26 -11.53 11.86 3.42
N CYS A 27 -11.08 10.86 4.16
CA CYS A 27 -10.18 9.81 3.67
C CYS A 27 -10.85 8.90 2.62
N LEU A 28 -12.14 8.63 2.77
CA LEU A 28 -12.91 7.77 1.85
C LEU A 28 -13.30 8.47 0.53
N LYS A 29 -13.26 9.80 0.46
CA LYS A 29 -13.68 10.55 -0.75
C LYS A 29 -12.93 10.18 -2.03
N ASP A 30 -11.66 9.88 -1.94
CA ASP A 30 -10.79 9.55 -3.08
C ASP A 30 -10.54 8.05 -3.23
N GLN A 31 -11.10 7.23 -2.33
CA GLN A 31 -10.96 5.79 -2.36
C GLN A 31 -11.88 5.17 -3.43
N LEU A 32 -11.46 4.05 -4.00
CA LEU A 32 -12.32 3.21 -4.82
C LEU A 32 -13.49 2.66 -3.98
N PRO A 33 -14.66 2.43 -4.58
CA PRO A 33 -15.84 1.96 -3.82
C PRO A 33 -15.58 0.59 -3.18
N LEU A 34 -16.16 0.34 -2.01
CA LEU A 34 -16.01 -0.95 -1.28
C LEU A 34 -16.42 -2.14 -2.13
N SER A 35 -17.43 -1.97 -3.00
CA SER A 35 -17.88 -2.99 -3.94
C SER A 35 -16.81 -3.43 -4.94
N TYR A 36 -15.86 -2.54 -5.28
CA TYR A 36 -14.71 -2.87 -6.12
C TYR A 36 -13.81 -3.89 -5.41
N PHE A 37 -13.44 -3.64 -4.17
CA PHE A 37 -12.54 -4.52 -3.41
C PHE A 37 -13.20 -5.87 -3.09
N SER A 38 -14.47 -5.87 -2.66
CA SER A 38 -15.21 -7.09 -2.38
C SER A 38 -15.39 -7.96 -3.63
N ALA A 39 -15.67 -7.35 -4.79
CA ALA A 39 -15.75 -8.07 -6.06
C ALA A 39 -14.39 -8.68 -6.47
N ASN A 40 -13.28 -8.00 -6.20
CA ASN A 40 -11.94 -8.53 -6.47
C ASN A 40 -11.63 -9.72 -5.58
N ARG A 41 -11.92 -9.63 -4.26
CA ARG A 41 -11.75 -10.75 -3.33
C ARG A 41 -12.61 -11.95 -3.74
N LYS A 42 -13.86 -11.72 -4.12
CA LYS A 42 -14.73 -12.77 -4.62
C LYS A 42 -14.16 -13.43 -5.88
N ARG A 43 -13.73 -12.65 -6.88
CA ARG A 43 -13.15 -13.19 -8.12
C ARG A 43 -11.87 -14.01 -7.87
N LEU A 44 -11.08 -13.63 -6.88
CA LEU A 44 -9.92 -14.41 -6.47
C LEU A 44 -10.37 -15.70 -5.79
N SER A 45 -11.23 -15.61 -4.79
CA SER A 45 -11.73 -16.76 -4.02
C SER A 45 -12.40 -17.82 -4.91
N ASP A 46 -13.14 -17.40 -5.94
CA ASP A 46 -13.79 -18.30 -6.89
C ASP A 46 -12.78 -19.16 -7.73
N GLN A 47 -11.49 -18.78 -7.77
CA GLN A 47 -10.44 -19.49 -8.48
C GLN A 47 -9.57 -20.38 -7.58
N LEU A 48 -9.78 -20.33 -6.27
CA LEU A 48 -9.01 -21.14 -5.33
C LEU A 48 -9.58 -22.55 -5.23
N ASP A 49 -8.72 -23.51 -4.89
CA ASP A 49 -9.11 -24.89 -4.56
C ASP A 49 -10.00 -24.92 -3.31
N ASP A 50 -10.63 -26.07 -3.04
CA ASP A 50 -11.40 -26.31 -1.83
C ASP A 50 -10.96 -27.65 -1.19
N PRO A 51 -10.41 -27.67 0.03
CA PRO A 51 -10.17 -26.53 0.92
C PRO A 51 -8.94 -25.71 0.57
N SER A 52 -8.99 -24.41 0.79
CA SER A 52 -7.84 -23.53 0.57
C SER A 52 -7.76 -22.38 1.56
N LEU A 53 -6.53 -21.90 1.72
CA LEU A 53 -6.17 -20.71 2.50
C LEU A 53 -5.22 -19.85 1.67
N ALA A 54 -5.64 -18.63 1.34
CA ALA A 54 -4.79 -17.67 0.66
C ALA A 54 -4.35 -16.56 1.63
N ILE A 55 -3.04 -16.31 1.69
CA ILE A 55 -2.42 -15.32 2.59
C ILE A 55 -1.83 -14.21 1.72
N ILE A 56 -2.34 -13.01 1.91
CA ILE A 56 -1.89 -11.81 1.20
C ILE A 56 -1.40 -10.79 2.22
N LEU A 57 -0.18 -10.31 2.04
CA LEU A 57 0.53 -9.43 2.96
C LEU A 57 0.56 -8.00 2.44
N SER A 58 0.41 -7.01 3.33
CA SER A 58 0.53 -5.59 2.96
C SER A 58 1.98 -5.17 2.74
N GLY A 59 2.92 -5.84 3.37
CA GLY A 59 4.34 -5.54 3.35
C GLY A 59 4.82 -4.71 4.53
N ARG A 60 6.14 -4.54 4.58
CA ARG A 60 6.85 -3.75 5.60
C ARG A 60 7.85 -2.81 4.94
N PRO A 61 7.99 -1.55 5.39
CA PRO A 61 8.97 -0.63 4.83
C PRO A 61 10.39 -1.13 5.10
N PRO A 62 11.31 -1.04 4.12
CA PRO A 62 12.71 -1.37 4.34
C PRO A 62 13.38 -0.42 5.35
N HIS A 63 14.28 -0.92 6.19
CA HIS A 63 15.11 -0.09 7.05
C HIS A 63 16.04 0.80 6.24
N ARG A 64 16.20 2.05 6.68
CA ARG A 64 17.14 3.02 6.12
C ARG A 64 18.32 3.27 7.09
N THR A 65 18.01 3.51 8.37
CA THR A 65 18.94 3.66 9.47
C THR A 65 18.44 2.87 10.67
N SER A 66 19.09 3.01 11.84
CA SER A 66 18.69 2.29 13.06
C SER A 66 17.26 2.59 13.51
N ASP A 67 16.76 3.80 13.28
CA ASP A 67 15.46 4.30 13.75
C ASP A 67 14.54 4.80 12.63
N GLU A 68 15.05 4.83 11.39
CA GLU A 68 14.32 5.33 10.23
C GLU A 68 14.11 4.23 9.19
N THR A 69 12.95 4.24 8.54
CA THR A 69 12.63 3.38 7.40
C THR A 69 12.49 4.23 6.13
N TYR A 70 12.62 3.59 4.96
CA TYR A 70 12.14 4.19 3.73
C TYR A 70 10.62 4.38 3.78
N PRO A 71 10.05 5.30 2.97
CA PRO A 71 8.61 5.45 2.87
C PRO A 71 7.94 4.11 2.58
N PHE A 72 6.87 3.82 3.32
CA PHE A 72 6.08 2.62 3.08
C PHE A 72 5.39 2.69 1.72
N SER A 73 5.30 1.56 1.05
CA SER A 73 4.51 1.37 -0.15
C SER A 73 3.82 0.03 -0.03
N VAL A 74 2.52 0.06 0.12
CA VAL A 74 1.70 -1.14 0.27
C VAL A 74 1.88 -2.09 -0.92
N ASN A 75 1.90 -3.39 -0.66
CA ASN A 75 1.86 -4.41 -1.69
C ASN A 75 0.64 -4.20 -2.59
N ARG A 76 0.87 -4.11 -3.90
CA ARG A 76 -0.17 -3.76 -4.86
C ARG A 76 -1.29 -4.81 -4.97
N ASN A 77 -0.99 -6.08 -4.70
CA ASN A 77 -1.98 -7.15 -4.67
C ASN A 77 -2.84 -7.06 -3.41
N PHE A 78 -2.22 -6.75 -2.26
CA PHE A 78 -2.95 -6.50 -1.02
C PHE A 78 -3.90 -5.30 -1.18
N TYR A 79 -3.40 -4.17 -1.70
CA TYR A 79 -4.23 -2.98 -1.92
C TYR A 79 -5.38 -3.24 -2.90
N TYR A 80 -5.13 -3.96 -4.01
CA TYR A 80 -6.14 -4.35 -4.99
C TYR A 80 -7.31 -5.14 -4.38
N LEU A 81 -7.04 -5.90 -3.32
CA LEU A 81 -8.02 -6.74 -2.64
C LEU A 81 -8.66 -6.06 -1.42
N SER A 82 -7.94 -5.16 -0.74
CA SER A 82 -8.39 -4.59 0.55
C SER A 82 -8.74 -3.11 0.48
N GLY A 83 -8.05 -2.32 -0.34
CA GLY A 83 -8.12 -0.85 -0.33
C GLY A 83 -7.41 -0.21 0.86
N LEU A 84 -6.76 -0.99 1.71
CA LEU A 84 -6.07 -0.50 2.90
C LEU A 84 -4.59 -0.23 2.60
N ASP A 85 -4.12 0.98 2.90
CA ASP A 85 -2.72 1.38 2.81
C ASP A 85 -2.12 1.48 4.22
N GLN A 86 -1.80 0.32 4.80
CA GLN A 86 -1.13 0.21 6.09
C GLN A 86 -0.16 -0.95 6.11
N GLU A 87 0.99 -0.73 6.74
CA GLU A 87 2.04 -1.75 6.92
C GLU A 87 1.61 -2.88 7.87
N GLU A 88 2.24 -4.07 7.70
CA GLU A 88 2.12 -5.22 8.58
C GLU A 88 0.70 -5.78 8.76
N CYS A 89 -0.16 -5.57 7.77
CA CYS A 89 -1.48 -6.20 7.71
C CYS A 89 -1.43 -7.52 6.93
N VAL A 90 -2.39 -8.40 7.22
CA VAL A 90 -2.53 -9.69 6.52
C VAL A 90 -4.00 -9.91 6.18
N LEU A 91 -4.28 -10.12 4.90
CA LEU A 91 -5.60 -10.54 4.42
C LEU A 91 -5.59 -12.05 4.19
N LEU A 92 -6.54 -12.75 4.80
CA LEU A 92 -6.78 -14.16 4.54
C LEU A 92 -8.08 -14.32 3.75
N LEU A 93 -8.01 -15.14 2.68
CA LEU A 93 -9.19 -15.65 2.01
C LEU A 93 -9.22 -17.16 2.24
N ILE A 94 -10.35 -17.62 2.75
CA ILE A 94 -10.55 -19.01 3.18
C ILE A 94 -11.67 -19.59 2.32
N ARG A 95 -11.44 -20.76 1.71
CA ARG A 95 -12.47 -21.52 1.03
C ARG A 95 -12.57 -22.91 1.63
N ARG A 96 -13.79 -23.28 2.06
CA ARG A 96 -14.06 -24.59 2.64
C ARG A 96 -15.51 -24.99 2.47
N ASP A 97 -15.75 -26.24 2.07
CA ASP A 97 -17.07 -26.84 1.89
C ASP A 97 -17.99 -25.98 0.97
N GLY A 98 -17.39 -25.40 -0.10
CA GLY A 98 -18.08 -24.52 -1.06
C GLY A 98 -18.34 -23.12 -0.56
N GLN A 99 -17.96 -22.79 0.67
CA GLN A 99 -18.12 -21.45 1.26
C GLN A 99 -16.81 -20.67 1.24
N SER A 100 -16.92 -19.36 1.09
CA SER A 100 -15.77 -18.45 1.16
C SER A 100 -15.96 -17.48 2.33
N SER A 101 -14.89 -17.27 3.09
CA SER A 101 -14.80 -16.25 4.14
C SER A 101 -13.51 -15.46 4.02
N GLU A 102 -13.49 -14.29 4.63
CA GLU A 102 -12.35 -13.38 4.59
C GLU A 102 -12.08 -12.82 5.98
N ILE A 103 -10.81 -12.71 6.34
CA ILE A 103 -10.36 -12.16 7.62
C ILE A 103 -9.22 -11.20 7.34
N LEU A 104 -9.29 -10.03 7.99
CA LEU A 104 -8.20 -9.05 7.94
C LEU A 104 -7.53 -8.98 9.31
N TYR A 105 -6.20 -9.14 9.33
CA TYR A 105 -5.40 -8.95 10.52
C TYR A 105 -4.67 -7.62 10.43
N ILE A 106 -4.75 -6.83 11.50
CA ILE A 106 -4.10 -5.54 11.62
C ILE A 106 -3.27 -5.46 12.90
N GLN A 107 -2.34 -4.52 12.94
CA GLN A 107 -1.55 -4.23 14.14
C GLN A 107 -2.42 -3.59 15.22
N GLU A 108 -2.06 -3.84 16.48
CA GLU A 108 -2.65 -3.13 17.62
C GLU A 108 -2.27 -1.66 17.58
N GLN A 109 -3.20 -0.79 17.98
CA GLN A 109 -2.91 0.62 18.18
C GLN A 109 -1.98 0.79 19.37
N ASP A 110 -0.83 1.40 19.15
CA ASP A 110 0.17 1.71 20.17
C ASP A 110 0.41 3.22 20.23
N PRO A 111 -0.01 3.90 21.30
CA PRO A 111 0.15 5.36 21.44
C PRO A 111 1.60 5.83 21.36
N ILE A 112 2.58 4.98 21.72
CA ILE A 112 4.01 5.29 21.60
C ILE A 112 4.41 5.23 20.13
N PHE A 113 4.04 4.17 19.42
CA PHE A 113 4.30 4.02 18.00
C PHE A 113 3.63 5.15 17.20
N GLU A 114 2.35 5.44 17.47
CA GLU A 114 1.59 6.48 16.76
C GLU A 114 2.18 7.87 16.92
N ARG A 115 2.80 8.16 18.05
CA ARG A 115 3.53 9.41 18.28
C ARG A 115 4.73 9.59 17.34
N TRP A 116 5.36 8.48 16.94
CA TRP A 116 6.54 8.48 16.08
C TRP A 116 6.24 8.30 14.59
N ARG A 117 5.24 7.49 14.28
CA ARG A 117 4.98 7.00 12.93
C ARG A 117 3.66 7.47 12.34
N GLY A 118 2.78 8.04 13.16
CA GLY A 118 1.44 8.41 12.77
C GLY A 118 0.39 7.37 13.14
N HIS A 119 -0.84 7.67 12.82
CA HIS A 119 -2.01 6.87 13.20
C HIS A 119 -2.00 5.46 12.58
N ARG A 120 -2.37 4.47 13.39
CA ARG A 120 -2.72 3.11 12.97
C ARG A 120 -4.23 2.95 12.94
N VAL A 121 -4.76 2.37 11.88
CA VAL A 121 -6.20 2.13 11.77
C VAL A 121 -6.69 1.23 12.91
N SER A 122 -7.83 1.60 13.50
CA SER A 122 -8.56 0.76 14.45
C SER A 122 -9.30 -0.37 13.71
N LEU A 123 -9.86 -1.33 14.46
CA LEU A 123 -10.70 -2.39 13.88
C LEU A 123 -11.92 -1.80 13.15
N GLU A 124 -12.54 -0.73 13.70
CA GLU A 124 -13.67 -0.05 13.09
C GLU A 124 -13.30 0.65 11.78
N GLU A 125 -12.20 1.41 11.80
CA GLU A 125 -11.68 2.10 10.61
C GLU A 125 -11.29 1.10 9.51
N ALA A 126 -10.61 0.00 9.86
CA ALA A 126 -10.26 -1.03 8.91
C ALA A 126 -11.50 -1.66 8.24
N GLY A 127 -12.59 -1.86 9.00
CA GLY A 127 -13.88 -2.30 8.47
C GLY A 127 -14.47 -1.28 7.50
N ALA A 128 -14.43 0.00 7.85
CA ALA A 128 -14.91 1.08 7.00
C ALA A 128 -14.12 1.20 5.69
N PHE A 129 -12.78 1.02 5.73
CA PHE A 129 -11.92 1.09 4.55
C PHE A 129 -12.02 -0.12 3.62
N THR A 130 -12.24 -1.32 4.17
CA THR A 130 -12.15 -2.58 3.40
C THR A 130 -13.48 -3.23 3.10
N GLY A 131 -14.51 -2.92 3.88
CA GLY A 131 -15.80 -3.61 3.87
C GLY A 131 -15.75 -5.04 4.43
N ILE A 132 -14.61 -5.44 5.05
CA ILE A 132 -14.47 -6.73 5.70
C ILE A 132 -15.05 -6.64 7.12
N THR A 133 -15.79 -7.66 7.53
CA THR A 133 -16.47 -7.69 8.83
C THR A 133 -15.69 -8.46 9.90
N ASP A 134 -14.93 -9.50 9.52
CA ASP A 134 -14.06 -10.23 10.45
C ASP A 134 -12.65 -9.61 10.43
N ILE A 135 -12.39 -8.76 11.42
CA ILE A 135 -11.10 -8.09 11.59
C ILE A 135 -10.52 -8.46 12.93
N ARG A 136 -9.27 -8.87 12.93
CA ARG A 136 -8.56 -9.38 14.11
C ARG A 136 -7.23 -8.69 14.31
N LEU A 137 -6.73 -8.70 15.55
CA LEU A 137 -5.37 -8.25 15.84
C LEU A 137 -4.34 -9.29 15.36
N ILE A 138 -3.22 -8.80 14.84
CA ILE A 138 -2.17 -9.62 14.23
C ILE A 138 -1.62 -10.69 15.17
N GLY A 139 -1.65 -10.45 16.48
CA GLY A 139 -1.21 -11.41 17.49
C GLY A 139 -1.97 -12.75 17.46
N ARG A 140 -3.19 -12.76 16.90
CA ARG A 140 -4.00 -13.98 16.74
C ARG A 140 -3.65 -14.80 15.50
N LEU A 141 -2.97 -14.19 14.54
CA LEU A 141 -2.74 -14.79 13.21
C LEU A 141 -2.07 -16.17 13.29
N ARG A 142 -1.05 -16.31 14.10
CA ARG A 142 -0.28 -17.56 14.20
C ARG A 142 -1.12 -18.71 14.75
N ASP A 143 -1.90 -18.45 15.78
CA ASP A 143 -2.77 -19.45 16.40
C ASP A 143 -3.86 -19.89 15.41
N ASP A 144 -4.51 -18.95 14.76
CA ASP A 144 -5.52 -19.22 13.75
C ASP A 144 -4.94 -20.02 12.55
N LEU A 145 -3.74 -19.66 12.08
CA LEU A 145 -3.07 -20.39 11.00
C LEU A 145 -2.69 -21.83 11.40
N ILE A 146 -2.21 -22.05 12.64
CA ILE A 146 -1.86 -23.39 13.13
C ILE A 146 -3.10 -24.30 13.12
N GLU A 147 -4.25 -23.76 13.52
CA GLU A 147 -5.51 -24.48 13.49
C GLU A 147 -5.89 -24.89 12.05
N TRP A 148 -5.88 -23.94 11.11
CA TRP A 148 -6.32 -24.21 9.74
C TRP A 148 -5.34 -25.04 8.92
N LEU A 149 -4.05 -24.93 9.18
CA LEU A 149 -3.03 -25.77 8.56
C LEU A 149 -3.17 -27.27 8.95
N SER A 150 -4.01 -27.60 9.95
CA SER A 150 -4.36 -28.97 10.29
C SER A 150 -5.41 -29.61 9.37
N TRP A 151 -6.04 -28.81 8.46
CA TRP A 151 -7.07 -29.33 7.58
C TRP A 151 -6.50 -30.33 6.56
N PRO A 152 -7.21 -31.43 6.30
CA PRO A 152 -6.77 -32.40 5.31
C PRO A 152 -6.86 -31.82 3.89
N ASN A 153 -5.88 -32.15 3.06
CA ASN A 153 -5.80 -31.75 1.64
C ASN A 153 -5.80 -30.23 1.40
N LEU A 154 -5.35 -29.44 2.35
CA LEU A 154 -5.32 -27.99 2.25
C LEU A 154 -4.38 -27.51 1.14
N SER A 155 -4.88 -26.63 0.27
CA SER A 155 -4.06 -25.81 -0.64
C SER A 155 -3.74 -24.47 0.05
N LEU A 156 -2.45 -24.22 0.26
CA LEU A 156 -1.93 -22.96 0.82
C LEU A 156 -1.42 -22.08 -0.30
N TRP A 157 -2.06 -20.94 -0.49
CA TRP A 157 -1.77 -19.98 -1.53
C TRP A 157 -1.03 -18.78 -0.98
N LEU A 158 0.11 -18.44 -1.56
CA LEU A 158 0.95 -17.30 -1.19
C LEU A 158 1.21 -16.42 -2.42
N ASP A 159 1.39 -15.12 -2.22
CA ASP A 159 1.87 -14.22 -3.26
C ASP A 159 3.37 -14.41 -3.47
N GLY A 160 3.73 -15.09 -4.57
CA GLY A 160 5.12 -15.36 -4.94
C GLY A 160 5.92 -14.08 -5.24
N SER A 161 5.25 -13.02 -5.69
CA SER A 161 5.86 -11.73 -6.00
C SER A 161 6.22 -10.89 -4.77
N ALA A 162 5.68 -11.22 -3.59
CA ALA A 162 6.00 -10.52 -2.35
C ALA A 162 7.40 -10.92 -1.85
N LEU A 163 8.34 -9.97 -1.84
CA LEU A 163 9.75 -10.17 -1.51
C LEU A 163 10.24 -9.33 -0.32
N ASP A 164 9.36 -8.58 0.32
CA ASP A 164 9.69 -7.80 1.51
C ASP A 164 9.94 -8.70 2.75
N SER A 165 10.44 -8.08 3.83
CA SER A 165 10.78 -8.84 5.05
C SER A 165 9.59 -9.54 5.69
N GLN A 166 8.39 -8.95 5.64
CA GLN A 166 7.17 -9.59 6.16
C GLN A 166 6.86 -10.88 5.39
N ALA A 167 6.96 -10.83 4.05
CA ALA A 167 6.73 -11.99 3.21
C ALA A 167 7.77 -13.09 3.43
N MET A 168 9.04 -12.73 3.58
CA MET A 168 10.11 -13.69 3.85
C MET A 168 9.94 -14.37 5.21
N GLU A 169 9.65 -13.61 6.27
CA GLU A 169 9.36 -14.13 7.60
C GLU A 169 8.15 -15.08 7.60
N MET A 170 7.07 -14.69 6.91
CA MET A 170 5.88 -15.52 6.80
C MET A 170 6.17 -16.85 6.05
N LYS A 171 6.86 -16.79 4.92
CA LYS A 171 7.24 -17.97 4.14
C LYS A 171 8.10 -18.93 4.96
N GLN A 172 9.10 -18.40 5.68
CA GLN A 172 9.97 -19.20 6.54
C GLN A 172 9.16 -19.86 7.66
N TRP A 173 8.35 -19.08 8.38
CA TRP A 173 7.54 -19.59 9.47
C TRP A 173 6.54 -20.68 9.00
N LEU A 174 5.89 -20.47 7.85
CA LEU A 174 4.99 -21.47 7.26
C LEU A 174 5.74 -22.74 6.86
N ALA A 175 6.95 -22.63 6.32
CA ALA A 175 7.77 -23.80 6.00
C ALA A 175 8.12 -24.62 7.25
N ASP A 176 8.50 -23.94 8.33
CA ASP A 176 8.87 -24.58 9.61
C ASP A 176 7.71 -25.36 10.23
N ILE A 177 6.47 -24.80 10.20
CA ILE A 177 5.31 -25.46 10.81
C ILE A 177 4.60 -26.47 9.91
N SER A 178 4.84 -26.41 8.60
CA SER A 178 4.24 -27.34 7.63
C SER A 178 5.14 -28.49 7.21
N CYS A 179 6.38 -28.56 7.73
CA CYS A 179 7.36 -29.58 7.33
C CYS A 179 6.86 -31.02 7.49
N ASP A 180 6.03 -31.29 8.51
CA ASP A 180 5.44 -32.60 8.79
C ASP A 180 3.99 -32.76 8.33
N ARG A 181 3.47 -31.79 7.54
CA ARG A 181 2.07 -31.77 7.10
C ARG A 181 1.96 -31.76 5.58
N PRO A 182 1.07 -32.55 4.98
CA PRO A 182 0.87 -32.58 3.53
C PRO A 182 0.07 -31.36 3.05
N VAL A 183 0.67 -30.17 3.08
CA VAL A 183 0.08 -28.92 2.57
C VAL A 183 0.54 -28.70 1.13
N LYS A 184 -0.40 -28.50 0.21
CA LYS A 184 -0.10 -28.17 -1.18
C LYS A 184 0.17 -26.67 -1.34
N HIS A 185 1.43 -26.29 -1.55
CA HIS A 185 1.80 -24.89 -1.78
C HIS A 185 1.47 -24.45 -3.20
N GLN A 186 0.86 -23.29 -3.33
CA GLN A 186 0.41 -22.68 -4.58
C GLN A 186 0.81 -21.20 -4.65
N ASP A 187 0.93 -20.67 -5.86
CA ASP A 187 1.28 -19.26 -6.11
C ASP A 187 0.05 -18.46 -6.59
N LEU A 188 -0.24 -17.35 -5.89
CA LEU A 188 -1.31 -16.42 -6.23
C LEU A 188 -0.96 -15.53 -7.44
N GLU A 189 0.33 -15.30 -7.72
CA GLU A 189 0.76 -14.32 -8.72
C GLU A 189 0.11 -14.56 -10.10
N PRO A 190 0.04 -15.78 -10.66
CA PRO A 190 -0.58 -16.00 -11.96
C PRO A 190 -2.08 -15.65 -11.98
N ILE A 191 -2.79 -15.89 -10.88
CA ILE A 191 -4.22 -15.57 -10.77
C ILE A 191 -4.39 -14.05 -10.67
N LEU A 192 -3.68 -13.42 -9.74
CA LEU A 192 -3.74 -11.97 -9.51
C LEU A 192 -3.34 -11.18 -10.75
N THR A 193 -2.32 -11.62 -11.47
CA THR A 193 -1.91 -11.03 -12.76
C THR A 193 -3.07 -11.05 -13.76
N ARG A 194 -3.73 -12.20 -13.96
CA ARG A 194 -4.89 -12.29 -14.88
C ARG A 194 -6.04 -11.39 -14.43
N LEU A 195 -6.36 -11.36 -13.13
CA LEU A 195 -7.45 -10.52 -12.61
C LEU A 195 -7.18 -9.02 -12.80
N ARG A 196 -5.92 -8.60 -12.67
CA ARG A 196 -5.50 -7.20 -12.79
C ARG A 196 -5.19 -6.77 -14.24
N MET A 197 -5.07 -7.70 -15.15
CA MET A 197 -4.77 -7.41 -16.57
C MET A 197 -5.89 -6.61 -17.25
N ILE A 198 -7.15 -6.99 -17.01
CA ILE A 198 -8.32 -6.30 -17.57
C ILE A 198 -8.84 -5.31 -16.54
N LYS A 199 -8.78 -4.00 -16.90
CA LYS A 199 -9.18 -2.89 -16.02
C LYS A 199 -10.68 -2.66 -16.07
N CYS A 200 -11.32 -2.51 -14.91
CA CYS A 200 -12.70 -2.05 -14.82
C CYS A 200 -12.79 -0.52 -14.99
N LYS A 201 -14.02 0.00 -15.00
CA LYS A 201 -14.27 1.44 -15.18
C LYS A 201 -13.60 2.27 -14.08
N ASP A 202 -13.70 1.86 -12.82
CA ASP A 202 -13.15 2.60 -11.69
C ASP A 202 -11.61 2.69 -11.76
N GLU A 203 -10.93 1.61 -12.15
CA GLU A 203 -9.49 1.60 -12.40
C GLU A 203 -9.10 2.52 -13.56
N LEU A 204 -9.88 2.52 -14.65
CA LEU A 204 -9.64 3.41 -15.79
C LEU A 204 -9.79 4.88 -15.40
N ASP A 205 -10.73 5.22 -14.55
CA ASP A 205 -10.94 6.58 -14.09
C ASP A 205 -9.76 7.04 -13.20
N GLN A 206 -9.19 6.17 -12.35
CA GLN A 206 -7.97 6.46 -11.58
C GLN A 206 -6.73 6.61 -12.49
N ILE A 207 -6.59 5.78 -13.52
CA ILE A 207 -5.52 5.91 -14.51
C ILE A 207 -5.61 7.23 -15.23
N LYS A 208 -6.81 7.66 -15.66
CA LYS A 208 -7.02 8.97 -16.28
C LYS A 208 -6.67 10.13 -15.36
N LYS A 209 -7.03 10.04 -14.06
CA LYS A 209 -6.65 11.02 -13.03
C LYS A 209 -5.12 11.14 -12.95
N ALA A 210 -4.41 10.01 -12.86
CA ALA A 210 -2.95 9.98 -12.82
C ALA A 210 -2.31 10.60 -14.11
N ILE A 211 -2.88 10.32 -15.29
CA ILE A 211 -2.43 10.92 -16.56
C ILE A 211 -2.60 12.44 -16.54
N HIS A 212 -3.72 12.95 -16.03
CA HIS A 212 -3.94 14.40 -15.94
C HIS A 212 -2.91 15.07 -15.00
N LEU A 213 -2.67 14.48 -13.81
CA LEU A 213 -1.66 14.99 -12.89
C LEU A 213 -0.25 14.99 -13.52
N THR A 214 0.10 13.93 -14.22
CA THR A 214 1.38 13.83 -14.93
C THR A 214 1.49 14.89 -16.04
N LYS A 215 0.42 15.09 -16.83
CA LYS A 215 0.35 16.13 -17.86
C LYS A 215 0.59 17.52 -17.27
N ASP A 216 -0.09 17.84 -16.16
CA ASP A 216 0.06 19.15 -15.51
C ASP A 216 1.48 19.36 -14.99
N GLY A 217 2.11 18.32 -14.44
CA GLY A 217 3.53 18.34 -14.05
C GLY A 217 4.47 18.56 -15.22
N VAL A 218 4.23 17.89 -16.35
CA VAL A 218 5.03 18.10 -17.59
C VAL A 218 4.85 19.51 -18.13
N LEU A 219 3.64 20.04 -18.15
CA LEU A 219 3.39 21.43 -18.61
C LEU A 219 4.06 22.45 -17.67
N ALA A 220 4.09 22.22 -16.37
CA ALA A 220 4.82 23.06 -15.43
C ALA A 220 6.33 23.08 -15.74
N MET A 221 6.96 21.91 -15.96
CA MET A 221 8.36 21.84 -16.40
C MET A 221 8.61 22.60 -17.70
N LEU A 222 7.76 22.39 -18.70
CA LEU A 222 7.91 23.06 -20.00
C LEU A 222 7.80 24.58 -19.89
N SER A 223 6.98 25.09 -18.99
CA SER A 223 6.80 26.53 -18.80
C SER A 223 8.03 27.22 -18.21
N CYS A 224 8.83 26.51 -17.43
CA CYS A 224 10.06 27.06 -16.85
C CYS A 224 11.33 26.69 -17.62
N LEU A 225 11.25 25.79 -18.60
CA LEU A 225 12.40 25.27 -19.34
C LEU A 225 13.13 26.40 -20.12
N LYS A 226 14.41 26.54 -19.85
CA LYS A 226 15.32 27.44 -20.57
C LYS A 226 16.75 26.98 -20.44
N PRO A 227 17.64 27.34 -21.40
CA PRO A 227 19.07 27.08 -21.26
C PRO A 227 19.65 27.65 -19.96
N GLY A 228 20.61 26.95 -19.40
CA GLY A 228 21.28 27.32 -18.15
C GLY A 228 20.64 26.78 -16.87
N LEU A 229 19.44 26.20 -16.94
CA LEU A 229 18.88 25.45 -15.81
C LEU A 229 19.62 24.14 -15.59
N MET A 230 19.59 23.63 -14.36
CA MET A 230 20.02 22.28 -14.05
C MET A 230 18.86 21.31 -14.18
N GLU A 231 19.14 20.05 -14.51
CA GLU A 231 18.11 19.00 -14.62
C GLU A 231 17.24 18.88 -13.36
N TYR A 232 17.85 19.04 -12.16
CA TYR A 232 17.09 18.98 -10.90
C TYR A 232 16.11 20.15 -10.72
N HIS A 233 16.25 21.27 -11.43
CA HIS A 233 15.22 22.34 -11.38
C HIS A 233 13.92 21.86 -12.03
N LEU A 234 14.01 21.14 -13.15
CA LEU A 234 12.84 20.55 -13.80
C LEU A 234 12.23 19.45 -12.95
N TRP A 235 13.09 18.61 -12.31
CA TRP A 235 12.65 17.60 -11.36
C TRP A 235 11.84 18.24 -10.22
N ALA A 236 12.35 19.34 -9.64
CA ALA A 236 11.69 20.04 -8.56
C ALA A 236 10.33 20.63 -8.97
N GLU A 237 10.25 21.22 -10.16
CA GLU A 237 9.00 21.77 -10.72
C GLU A 237 7.93 20.69 -10.91
N PHE A 238 8.32 19.54 -11.47
CA PHE A 238 7.44 18.38 -11.60
C PHE A 238 6.94 17.89 -10.25
N ALA A 239 7.85 17.67 -9.31
CA ALA A 239 7.51 17.19 -7.97
C ALA A 239 6.59 18.18 -7.22
N TYR A 240 6.85 19.48 -7.34
CA TYR A 240 6.00 20.53 -6.75
C TYR A 240 4.61 20.52 -7.36
N SER A 241 4.49 20.40 -8.68
CA SER A 241 3.18 20.34 -9.37
C SER A 241 2.35 19.15 -8.91
N LEU A 242 2.96 17.95 -8.77
CA LEU A 242 2.29 16.76 -8.25
C LEU A 242 1.86 16.95 -6.78
N ALA A 243 2.79 17.43 -5.93
CA ALA A 243 2.53 17.65 -4.50
C ALA A 243 1.41 18.66 -4.25
N LYS A 244 1.35 19.74 -5.03
CA LYS A 244 0.29 20.75 -4.98
C LYS A 244 -1.10 20.14 -5.26
N SER A 245 -1.14 19.05 -6.01
CA SER A 245 -2.36 18.31 -6.34
C SER A 245 -2.61 17.10 -5.40
N GLY A 246 -1.88 17.00 -4.27
CA GLY A 246 -2.01 15.93 -3.29
C GLY A 246 -1.25 14.64 -3.64
N CYS A 247 -0.54 14.57 -4.76
CA CYS A 247 0.26 13.40 -5.14
C CYS A 247 1.70 13.56 -4.61
N LEU A 248 1.97 13.00 -3.43
CA LEU A 248 3.28 13.09 -2.77
C LEU A 248 4.27 12.01 -3.21
N SER A 249 3.78 10.92 -3.79
CA SER A 249 4.61 9.77 -4.20
C SER A 249 4.29 9.39 -5.64
N PRO A 250 5.16 9.69 -6.61
CA PRO A 250 5.02 9.19 -7.97
C PRO A 250 5.20 7.67 -8.02
N ALA A 251 4.70 7.03 -9.08
CA ALA A 251 4.76 5.57 -9.25
C ALA A 251 6.19 5.01 -9.35
N PHE A 252 7.15 5.84 -9.74
CA PHE A 252 8.59 5.55 -9.78
C PHE A 252 9.37 6.87 -9.65
N PRO A 253 10.65 6.82 -9.24
CA PRO A 253 11.49 8.01 -9.15
C PRO A 253 11.55 8.76 -10.48
N SER A 254 11.32 10.07 -10.46
CA SER A 254 11.32 10.89 -11.68
C SER A 254 12.71 10.90 -12.32
N ILE A 255 12.76 10.69 -13.63
CA ILE A 255 13.98 10.71 -14.44
C ILE A 255 13.95 11.99 -15.27
N VAL A 256 14.95 12.84 -15.08
CA VAL A 256 15.16 14.07 -15.88
C VAL A 256 16.59 14.04 -16.42
N ALA A 257 16.71 13.94 -17.72
CA ALA A 257 17.98 13.81 -18.41
C ALA A 257 18.08 14.76 -19.60
N SER A 258 19.24 15.35 -19.84
CA SER A 258 19.55 16.22 -20.97
C SER A 258 20.87 15.83 -21.64
N GLY A 259 21.10 16.32 -22.87
CA GLY A 259 22.32 16.04 -23.62
C GLY A 259 22.59 14.53 -23.74
N GLU A 260 23.80 14.11 -23.42
CA GLU A 260 24.23 12.70 -23.52
C GLU A 260 23.52 11.77 -22.49
N HIS A 261 22.99 12.32 -21.41
CA HIS A 261 22.32 11.56 -20.36
C HIS A 261 21.00 10.94 -20.81
N ILE A 262 20.40 11.43 -21.91
CA ILE A 262 19.12 10.87 -22.44
C ILE A 262 19.23 9.40 -22.87
N PHE A 263 20.45 8.89 -23.08
CA PHE A 263 20.68 7.51 -23.45
C PHE A 263 20.76 6.56 -22.23
N CYS A 264 20.75 7.12 -21.00
CA CYS A 264 20.73 6.34 -19.77
C CYS A 264 19.28 6.13 -19.32
N LEU A 265 18.75 4.90 -19.42
CA LEU A 265 17.34 4.58 -19.13
C LEU A 265 16.93 4.89 -17.69
N HIS A 266 17.79 4.59 -16.71
CA HIS A 266 17.52 4.85 -15.30
C HIS A 266 18.51 5.87 -14.73
N TYR A 267 18.56 7.05 -15.38
CA TYR A 267 19.42 8.16 -14.96
C TYR A 267 18.88 8.80 -13.67
N MET A 268 19.63 8.66 -12.57
CA MET A 268 19.22 9.07 -11.22
C MET A 268 20.02 10.24 -10.66
N THR A 269 20.91 10.84 -11.46
CA THR A 269 21.82 11.93 -11.03
C THR A 269 21.60 13.20 -11.83
N PRO A 270 20.47 13.91 -11.65
CA PRO A 270 20.03 15.02 -12.51
C PRO A 270 20.81 16.32 -12.23
N TYR A 271 22.14 16.29 -12.39
CA TYR A 271 23.04 17.41 -12.06
C TYR A 271 23.64 18.10 -13.27
N ALA A 272 23.27 17.72 -14.50
CA ALA A 272 23.76 18.41 -15.69
C ALA A 272 23.04 19.72 -15.93
N GLN A 273 23.74 20.65 -16.58
CA GLN A 273 23.18 21.90 -17.04
C GLN A 273 22.53 21.71 -18.43
N ILE A 274 21.31 22.17 -18.56
CA ILE A 274 20.55 22.15 -19.81
C ILE A 274 21.13 23.22 -20.75
N GLN A 275 21.49 22.82 -21.95
CA GLN A 275 22.04 23.69 -22.99
C GLN A 275 20.98 24.25 -23.94
#